data_c0daf985f79b4e4bfcb196230d76c9c0
#
_entry.id   c0daf985f79b4e4bfcb196230d76c9c0
#
_cell.length_a   1.000
_cell.length_b   1.000
_cell.length_c   1.000
_cell.angle_alpha   90.00
_cell.angle_beta   90.00
_cell.angle_gamma   90.00
#
_symmetry.space_group_name_H-M   'P 1'
#
loop_
_entity.id
_entity.type
_entity.pdbx_description
1 polymer ?
#
loop_
_entity_poly.entity_id
_entity_poly.type
_entity_poly.pdbx_seq_one_letter_code
_entity_poly.pdbx_strand_id
1 'polypeptide(L)'
;MIQAMYSKLIPTLLLLVIFSPLIQAASPIADKALEVEIRRIIQEPMGDLTEEKLLKLFILEAPGKSIKDLQGLEKCKNLALIRLSNNQITDLKPIKDLANVQSLDLANNKILDIKPIAGLIKLQYIELSGNQISDISALEKLTALNAIYLGNNKISDISSVKNLAKLSSLSLPKNQISNLAPLTTVTRISTLDLSDNQVSDLAPLSKQTDLRMLIIERNKVVDLKPLVDSCKADFAGAKRFAPFLRLYLADNPLGADSAKQLEELKTVGVRKES
;
A
#
# COMPACT_ATOMS: atom_id res chain seq x y z
N MET A 1 99.61 8.81 1.79
CA MET A 1 98.67 9.93 1.87
C MET A 1 97.65 9.78 0.73
N ILE A 2 96.62 9.07 0.88
CA ILE A 2 95.38 9.12 0.06
C ILE A 2 94.32 8.37 0.83
N GLN A 3 93.32 9.06 1.29
CA GLN A 3 92.19 8.57 2.02
C GLN A 3 91.18 7.94 1.07
N ALA A 4 90.84 6.69 1.24
CA ALA A 4 89.82 6.00 0.47
C ALA A 4 88.50 6.19 1.18
N MET A 5 87.55 6.89 0.54
CA MET A 5 86.15 7.01 0.97
C MET A 5 85.40 5.73 0.63
N TYR A 6 84.92 5.05 1.63
CA TYR A 6 83.91 3.99 1.50
C TYR A 6 82.53 4.58 1.36
N SER A 7 81.95 4.54 0.18
CA SER A 7 80.52 4.80 -0.02
C SER A 7 79.72 3.51 0.28
N LYS A 8 78.92 3.51 1.38
CA LYS A 8 77.99 2.44 1.70
C LYS A 8 76.76 2.59 0.80
N LEU A 9 76.53 1.61 -0.13
CA LEU A 9 75.30 1.44 -0.81
C LEU A 9 74.28 0.80 0.20
N ILE A 10 73.26 1.56 0.49
CA ILE A 10 72.05 1.04 1.16
C ILE A 10 71.13 0.47 0.06
N PRO A 11 70.80 -0.82 0.06
CA PRO A 11 69.78 -1.31 -0.90
C PRO A 11 68.44 -0.79 -0.48
N THR A 12 67.83 0.04 -1.32
CA THR A 12 66.43 0.47 -1.17
C THR A 12 65.56 -0.72 -1.46
N LEU A 13 65.00 -1.33 -0.41
CA LEU A 13 63.99 -2.38 -0.51
C LEU A 13 62.73 -1.77 -1.03
N LEU A 14 62.45 -1.93 -2.33
CA LEU A 14 61.20 -1.51 -2.96
C LEU A 14 60.08 -2.47 -2.48
N LEU A 15 59.33 -2.05 -1.47
CA LEU A 15 58.19 -2.80 -0.98
C LEU A 15 57.07 -2.71 -2.05
N LEU A 16 56.97 -3.74 -2.90
CA LEU A 16 55.93 -3.89 -3.88
C LEU A 16 54.63 -4.22 -3.11
N VAL A 17 53.85 -3.19 -2.78
CA VAL A 17 52.49 -3.41 -2.25
C VAL A 17 51.63 -3.94 -3.40
N ILE A 18 51.52 -5.22 -3.47
CA ILE A 18 50.55 -5.88 -4.37
C ILE A 18 49.15 -5.53 -3.86
N PHE A 19 48.56 -4.48 -4.43
CA PHE A 19 47.14 -4.27 -4.33
C PHE A 19 46.47 -5.42 -5.09
N SER A 20 46.19 -6.53 -4.40
CA SER A 20 45.22 -7.48 -4.90
C SER A 20 43.88 -6.72 -5.00
N PRO A 21 43.26 -6.63 -6.18
CA PRO A 21 41.90 -6.09 -6.23
C PRO A 21 41.06 -6.99 -5.31
N LEU A 22 40.57 -6.42 -4.21
CA LEU A 22 39.52 -7.06 -3.45
C LEU A 22 38.39 -7.31 -4.47
N ILE A 23 38.23 -8.57 -4.87
CA ILE A 23 37.08 -9.00 -5.63
C ILE A 23 35.92 -8.78 -4.66
N GLN A 24 35.34 -7.60 -4.74
CA GLN A 24 34.12 -7.29 -4.00
C GLN A 24 33.05 -8.25 -4.53
N ALA A 25 32.59 -9.16 -3.69
CA ALA A 25 31.53 -10.06 -4.09
C ALA A 25 30.37 -9.23 -4.62
N ALA A 26 29.76 -9.69 -5.72
CA ALA A 26 28.62 -8.97 -6.28
C ALA A 26 27.53 -8.83 -5.22
N SER A 27 27.00 -7.62 -5.06
CA SER A 27 25.89 -7.40 -4.12
C SER A 27 24.71 -8.28 -4.47
N PRO A 28 24.06 -8.93 -3.51
CA PRO A 28 22.83 -9.69 -3.77
C PRO A 28 21.65 -8.78 -4.16
N ILE A 29 21.76 -7.47 -3.94
CA ILE A 29 20.74 -6.47 -4.29
C ILE A 29 21.07 -5.92 -5.68
N ALA A 30 20.18 -6.15 -6.65
CA ALA A 30 20.43 -5.79 -8.04
C ALA A 30 20.34 -4.27 -8.30
N ASP A 31 19.37 -3.60 -7.69
CA ASP A 31 19.15 -2.16 -7.84
C ASP A 31 20.09 -1.38 -6.92
N LYS A 32 20.91 -0.52 -7.51
CA LYS A 32 21.91 0.26 -6.75
C LYS A 32 21.29 1.28 -5.79
N ALA A 33 20.16 1.88 -6.16
CA ALA A 33 19.47 2.83 -5.28
C ALA A 33 18.88 2.09 -4.07
N LEU A 34 18.33 0.88 -4.29
CA LEU A 34 17.85 0.01 -3.21
C LEU A 34 19.00 -0.45 -2.32
N GLU A 35 20.12 -0.88 -2.90
CA GLU A 35 21.32 -1.30 -2.14
C GLU A 35 21.81 -0.19 -1.21
N VAL A 36 21.92 1.04 -1.72
CA VAL A 36 22.36 2.20 -0.92
C VAL A 36 21.47 2.41 0.30
N GLU A 37 20.15 2.34 0.12
CA GLU A 37 19.21 2.54 1.23
C GLU A 37 19.27 1.37 2.23
N ILE A 38 19.39 0.13 1.77
CA ILE A 38 19.56 -1.03 2.65
C ILE A 38 20.82 -0.86 3.49
N ARG A 39 21.98 -0.55 2.87
CA ARG A 39 23.25 -0.33 3.57
C ARG A 39 23.13 0.76 4.62
N ARG A 40 22.46 1.86 4.28
CA ARG A 40 22.21 2.97 5.21
C ARG A 40 21.41 2.52 6.42
N ILE A 41 20.35 1.76 6.19
CA ILE A 41 19.44 1.31 7.27
C ILE A 41 20.12 0.32 8.21
N ILE A 42 20.85 -0.67 7.65
CA ILE A 42 21.54 -1.68 8.48
C ILE A 42 22.92 -1.23 8.97
N GLN A 43 23.33 0.01 8.65
CA GLN A 43 24.64 0.63 9.01
C GLN A 43 25.86 -0.16 8.50
N GLU A 44 25.77 -0.74 7.31
CA GLU A 44 26.84 -1.51 6.65
C GLU A 44 27.27 -0.82 5.34
N PRO A 45 27.98 0.31 5.40
CA PRO A 45 28.27 1.15 4.22
C PRO A 45 29.20 0.47 3.22
N MET A 46 29.99 -0.50 3.66
CA MET A 46 31.00 -1.20 2.85
C MET A 46 31.01 -2.71 3.14
N GLY A 47 31.71 -3.45 2.29
CA GLY A 47 31.85 -4.91 2.39
C GLY A 47 30.63 -5.67 1.87
N ASP A 48 30.65 -6.99 2.03
CA ASP A 48 29.62 -7.88 1.51
C ASP A 48 28.31 -7.76 2.29
N LEU A 49 27.19 -7.71 1.56
CA LEU A 49 25.84 -7.85 2.13
C LEU A 49 25.51 -9.35 2.25
N THR A 50 25.98 -9.97 3.33
CA THR A 50 25.67 -11.36 3.63
C THR A 50 24.21 -11.54 4.02
N GLU A 51 23.69 -12.78 3.94
CA GLU A 51 22.32 -13.06 4.39
C GLU A 51 22.10 -12.71 5.88
N GLU A 52 23.10 -12.97 6.73
CA GLU A 52 23.06 -12.61 8.14
C GLU A 52 22.84 -11.10 8.35
N LYS A 53 23.52 -10.25 7.55
CA LYS A 53 23.35 -8.80 7.59
C LYS A 53 21.97 -8.38 7.08
N LEU A 54 21.47 -9.01 6.00
CA LEU A 54 20.16 -8.73 5.44
C LEU A 54 19.02 -9.16 6.38
N LEU A 55 19.22 -10.13 7.24
CA LEU A 55 18.26 -10.50 8.29
C LEU A 55 18.11 -9.42 9.38
N LYS A 56 19.00 -8.44 9.47
CA LYS A 56 18.86 -7.26 10.36
C LYS A 56 17.88 -6.22 9.81
N LEU A 57 17.40 -6.37 8.58
CA LEU A 57 16.48 -5.44 7.95
C LEU A 57 15.03 -5.80 8.31
N PHE A 58 14.44 -5.06 9.23
CA PHE A 58 13.04 -5.20 9.67
C PHE A 58 12.12 -4.18 9.02
N ILE A 59 12.64 -3.00 8.73
CA ILE A 59 11.93 -1.86 8.16
C ILE A 59 12.73 -1.34 6.98
N LEU A 60 12.08 -1.27 5.82
CA LEU A 60 12.64 -0.69 4.61
C LEU A 60 11.81 0.53 4.21
N GLU A 61 12.39 1.70 4.34
CA GLU A 61 11.80 2.98 3.91
C GLU A 61 12.73 3.69 2.94
N ALA A 62 12.33 3.70 1.67
CA ALA A 62 13.07 4.32 0.58
C ALA A 62 12.11 4.94 -0.46
N PRO A 63 11.22 5.87 -0.08
CA PRO A 63 10.34 6.54 -1.03
C PRO A 63 11.12 7.48 -1.95
N GLY A 64 10.71 7.56 -3.24
CA GLY A 64 11.25 8.55 -4.19
C GLY A 64 12.71 8.35 -4.57
N LYS A 65 13.22 7.11 -4.56
CA LYS A 65 14.62 6.78 -4.84
C LYS A 65 14.89 6.29 -6.27
N SER A 66 13.87 6.34 -7.13
CA SER A 66 13.96 5.82 -8.50
C SER A 66 14.26 4.31 -8.60
N ILE A 67 13.94 3.55 -7.55
CA ILE A 67 14.10 2.10 -7.48
C ILE A 67 13.21 1.43 -8.53
N LYS A 68 13.77 0.44 -9.25
CA LYS A 68 13.08 -0.29 -10.32
C LYS A 68 13.00 -1.78 -10.03
N ASP A 69 14.02 -2.33 -9.42
CA ASP A 69 14.18 -3.78 -9.22
C ASP A 69 14.28 -4.10 -7.72
N LEU A 70 13.49 -5.07 -7.29
CA LEU A 70 13.47 -5.54 -5.90
C LEU A 70 14.30 -6.83 -5.71
N GLN A 71 15.00 -7.32 -6.74
CA GLN A 71 15.80 -8.55 -6.67
C GLN A 71 16.84 -8.44 -5.55
N GLY A 72 16.88 -9.48 -4.72
CA GLY A 72 17.70 -9.55 -3.51
C GLY A 72 16.90 -9.34 -2.23
N LEU A 73 15.72 -8.67 -2.27
CA LEU A 73 14.85 -8.54 -1.10
C LEU A 73 14.32 -9.88 -0.58
N GLU A 74 14.25 -10.90 -1.41
CA GLU A 74 13.85 -12.25 -1.00
C GLU A 74 14.75 -12.84 0.10
N LYS A 75 15.94 -12.25 0.33
CA LYS A 75 16.85 -12.59 1.41
C LYS A 75 16.56 -11.86 2.73
N CYS A 76 15.80 -10.79 2.69
CA CYS A 76 15.46 -9.97 3.87
C CYS A 76 14.24 -10.54 4.61
N LYS A 77 14.34 -11.77 5.10
CA LYS A 77 13.21 -12.57 5.63
C LYS A 77 12.54 -11.96 6.88
N ASN A 78 13.20 -11.02 7.55
CA ASN A 78 12.68 -10.38 8.75
C ASN A 78 11.92 -9.06 8.47
N LEU A 79 11.80 -8.66 7.19
CA LEU A 79 11.04 -7.48 6.83
C LEU A 79 9.58 -7.57 7.32
N ALA A 80 9.18 -6.57 8.09
CA ALA A 80 7.84 -6.39 8.60
C ALA A 80 7.14 -5.18 7.99
N LEU A 81 7.91 -4.14 7.63
CA LEU A 81 7.41 -2.94 6.96
C LEU A 81 8.24 -2.65 5.70
N ILE A 82 7.53 -2.41 4.60
CA ILE A 82 8.11 -1.98 3.32
C ILE A 82 7.39 -0.71 2.87
N ARG A 83 8.12 0.39 2.74
CA ARG A 83 7.63 1.66 2.17
C ARG A 83 8.54 2.08 1.03
N LEU A 84 8.06 1.88 -0.19
CA LEU A 84 8.77 2.16 -1.44
C LEU A 84 7.90 2.98 -2.41
N SER A 85 7.07 3.86 -1.85
CA SER A 85 6.24 4.76 -2.67
C SER A 85 7.06 5.70 -3.54
N ASN A 86 6.47 6.18 -4.65
CA ASN A 86 7.11 7.11 -5.60
C ASN A 86 8.41 6.56 -6.22
N ASN A 87 8.40 5.30 -6.63
CA ASN A 87 9.50 4.63 -7.32
C ASN A 87 9.08 4.19 -8.75
N GLN A 88 9.78 3.27 -9.36
CA GLN A 88 9.50 2.79 -10.71
C GLN A 88 9.33 1.26 -10.75
N ILE A 89 8.85 0.68 -9.65
CA ILE A 89 8.73 -0.77 -9.44
C ILE A 89 7.62 -1.32 -10.32
N THR A 90 7.88 -2.47 -10.95
CA THR A 90 6.92 -3.21 -11.78
C THR A 90 6.71 -4.65 -11.31
N ASP A 91 7.75 -5.32 -10.81
CA ASP A 91 7.72 -6.74 -10.41
C ASP A 91 7.80 -6.90 -8.88
N LEU A 92 6.82 -7.62 -8.33
CA LEU A 92 6.73 -7.91 -6.90
C LEU A 92 7.19 -9.35 -6.55
N LYS A 93 7.66 -10.14 -7.52
CA LYS A 93 8.12 -11.52 -7.25
C LYS A 93 9.17 -11.62 -6.15
N PRO A 94 10.14 -10.67 -6.03
CA PRO A 94 11.14 -10.76 -4.98
C PRO A 94 10.57 -10.70 -3.54
N ILE A 95 9.40 -10.12 -3.35
CA ILE A 95 8.79 -10.01 -2.01
C ILE A 95 7.78 -11.11 -1.69
N LYS A 96 7.48 -12.03 -2.63
CA LYS A 96 6.40 -13.02 -2.51
C LYS A 96 6.47 -13.90 -1.26
N ASP A 97 7.68 -14.20 -0.78
CA ASP A 97 7.93 -15.11 0.34
C ASP A 97 8.34 -14.38 1.63
N LEU A 98 8.11 -13.07 1.71
CA LEU A 98 8.39 -12.24 2.89
C LEU A 98 7.23 -12.33 3.90
N ALA A 99 7.01 -13.50 4.46
CA ALA A 99 5.85 -13.85 5.27
C ALA A 99 5.68 -13.02 6.55
N ASN A 100 6.66 -12.20 6.93
CA ASN A 100 6.59 -11.34 8.10
C ASN A 100 6.07 -9.93 7.80
N VAL A 101 5.87 -9.57 6.52
CA VAL A 101 5.39 -8.26 6.12
C VAL A 101 3.97 -8.02 6.63
N GLN A 102 3.79 -6.96 7.40
CA GLN A 102 2.53 -6.50 7.96
C GLN A 102 2.05 -5.19 7.35
N SER A 103 2.98 -4.37 6.86
CA SER A 103 2.69 -3.08 6.21
C SER A 103 3.44 -2.98 4.89
N LEU A 104 2.70 -2.69 3.82
CA LEU A 104 3.24 -2.56 2.46
C LEU A 104 2.71 -1.28 1.82
N ASP A 105 3.60 -0.32 1.57
CA ASP A 105 3.33 0.92 0.83
C ASP A 105 4.17 0.93 -0.45
N LEU A 106 3.50 0.81 -1.58
CA LEU A 106 4.04 0.85 -2.94
C LEU A 106 3.28 1.87 -3.81
N ALA A 107 2.72 2.91 -3.20
CA ALA A 107 1.99 3.94 -3.93
C ALA A 107 2.85 4.59 -5.02
N ASN A 108 2.22 5.02 -6.12
CA ASN A 108 2.88 5.72 -7.21
C ASN A 108 4.09 4.96 -7.78
N ASN A 109 3.85 3.73 -8.20
CA ASN A 109 4.77 2.89 -8.92
C ASN A 109 4.20 2.53 -10.32
N LYS A 110 4.70 1.46 -10.95
CA LYS A 110 4.25 1.00 -12.29
C LYS A 110 3.72 -0.45 -12.23
N ILE A 111 3.11 -0.83 -11.10
CA ILE A 111 2.68 -2.20 -10.81
C ILE A 111 1.39 -2.50 -11.57
N LEU A 112 1.36 -3.65 -12.27
CA LEU A 112 0.18 -4.21 -12.91
C LEU A 112 -0.31 -5.48 -12.20
N ASP A 113 0.61 -6.33 -11.77
CA ASP A 113 0.31 -7.64 -11.18
C ASP A 113 0.69 -7.69 -9.70
N ILE A 114 -0.31 -7.94 -8.86
CA ILE A 114 -0.12 -8.11 -7.41
C ILE A 114 -0.27 -9.56 -6.94
N LYS A 115 -0.36 -10.54 -7.86
CA LYS A 115 -0.42 -11.96 -7.49
C LYS A 115 0.72 -12.41 -6.58
N PRO A 116 1.96 -11.89 -6.74
CA PRO A 116 3.05 -12.27 -5.84
C PRO A 116 2.78 -12.01 -4.34
N ILE A 117 1.93 -11.03 -3.99
CA ILE A 117 1.66 -10.72 -2.57
C ILE A 117 0.62 -11.63 -1.93
N ALA A 118 -0.02 -12.53 -2.67
CA ALA A 118 -1.09 -13.40 -2.15
C ALA A 118 -0.67 -14.29 -0.95
N GLY A 119 0.64 -14.52 -0.78
CA GLY A 119 1.22 -15.28 0.35
C GLY A 119 1.50 -14.46 1.60
N LEU A 120 1.35 -13.13 1.57
CA LEU A 120 1.67 -12.23 2.69
C LEU A 120 0.53 -12.19 3.72
N ILE A 121 0.18 -13.32 4.30
CA ILE A 121 -1.02 -13.51 5.14
C ILE A 121 -1.03 -12.71 6.45
N LYS A 122 0.10 -12.13 6.87
CA LYS A 122 0.20 -11.23 8.03
C LYS A 122 -0.07 -9.76 7.66
N LEU A 123 -0.30 -9.45 6.37
CA LEU A 123 -0.48 -8.09 5.91
C LEU A 123 -1.75 -7.47 6.51
N GLN A 124 -1.58 -6.32 7.17
CA GLN A 124 -2.64 -5.56 7.84
C GLN A 124 -2.95 -4.25 7.11
N TYR A 125 -1.94 -3.64 6.52
CA TYR A 125 -2.02 -2.39 5.80
C TYR A 125 -1.42 -2.55 4.40
N ILE A 126 -2.16 -2.10 3.39
CA ILE A 126 -1.67 -2.05 2.02
C ILE A 126 -2.03 -0.72 1.34
N GLU A 127 -1.03 -0.06 0.75
CA GLU A 127 -1.14 1.16 -0.03
C GLU A 127 -0.53 0.91 -1.41
N LEU A 128 -1.37 0.91 -2.44
CA LEU A 128 -1.02 0.67 -3.83
C LEU A 128 -1.63 1.70 -4.78
N SER A 129 -2.07 2.85 -4.26
CA SER A 129 -2.64 3.92 -5.09
C SER A 129 -1.65 4.41 -6.15
N GLY A 130 -2.16 4.87 -7.29
CA GLY A 130 -1.31 5.41 -8.35
C GLY A 130 -0.48 4.35 -9.09
N ASN A 131 -1.05 3.17 -9.29
CA ASN A 131 -0.48 2.09 -10.08
C ASN A 131 -1.34 1.78 -11.32
N GLN A 132 -1.23 0.60 -11.91
CA GLN A 132 -1.97 0.19 -13.10
C GLN A 132 -2.75 -1.12 -12.87
N ILE A 133 -3.13 -1.38 -11.61
CA ILE A 133 -3.73 -2.63 -11.15
C ILE A 133 -5.19 -2.71 -11.63
N SER A 134 -5.58 -3.87 -12.16
CA SER A 134 -6.97 -4.19 -12.50
C SER A 134 -7.49 -5.42 -11.77
N ASP A 135 -6.62 -6.38 -11.45
CA ASP A 135 -6.95 -7.62 -10.74
C ASP A 135 -6.44 -7.57 -9.30
N ILE A 136 -7.37 -7.62 -8.35
CA ILE A 136 -7.05 -7.63 -6.91
C ILE A 136 -7.39 -8.97 -6.24
N SER A 137 -7.52 -10.04 -7.02
CA SER A 137 -7.81 -11.40 -6.51
C SER A 137 -6.78 -11.90 -5.49
N ALA A 138 -5.54 -11.42 -5.56
CA ALA A 138 -4.49 -11.70 -4.60
C ALA A 138 -4.86 -11.33 -3.15
N LEU A 139 -5.80 -10.40 -2.94
CA LEU A 139 -6.20 -9.96 -1.60
C LEU A 139 -7.17 -10.92 -0.91
N GLU A 140 -7.80 -11.84 -1.64
CA GLU A 140 -8.90 -12.67 -1.14
C GLU A 140 -8.56 -13.45 0.16
N LYS A 141 -7.30 -13.89 0.31
CA LYS A 141 -6.83 -14.67 1.46
C LYS A 141 -6.12 -13.84 2.53
N LEU A 142 -5.94 -12.55 2.31
CA LEU A 142 -5.23 -11.66 3.23
C LEU A 142 -6.16 -11.17 4.35
N THR A 143 -6.74 -12.08 5.10
CA THR A 143 -7.79 -11.83 6.11
C THR A 143 -7.32 -11.03 7.34
N ALA A 144 -6.05 -10.73 7.44
CA ALA A 144 -5.50 -9.82 8.45
C ALA A 144 -5.64 -8.33 8.05
N LEU A 145 -5.95 -8.03 6.77
CA LEU A 145 -6.08 -6.66 6.28
C LEU A 145 -7.17 -5.89 7.03
N ASN A 146 -6.77 -4.73 7.54
CA ASN A 146 -7.68 -3.76 8.15
C ASN A 146 -7.77 -2.45 7.35
N ALA A 147 -6.76 -2.13 6.52
CA ALA A 147 -6.74 -0.94 5.68
C ALA A 147 -6.21 -1.25 4.28
N ILE A 148 -6.97 -0.84 3.27
CA ILE A 148 -6.67 -1.02 1.84
C ILE A 148 -6.85 0.31 1.12
N TYR A 149 -5.78 0.76 0.45
CA TYR A 149 -5.75 1.97 -0.37
C TYR A 149 -5.30 1.58 -1.78
N LEU A 150 -6.18 1.77 -2.76
CA LEU A 150 -6.01 1.35 -4.15
C LEU A 150 -6.50 2.43 -5.14
N GLY A 151 -6.50 3.69 -4.70
CA GLY A 151 -6.92 4.80 -5.54
C GLY A 151 -6.11 4.94 -6.82
N ASN A 152 -6.71 5.52 -7.86
CA ASN A 152 -6.04 5.77 -9.13
C ASN A 152 -5.39 4.50 -9.73
N ASN A 153 -6.25 3.49 -9.97
CA ASN A 153 -5.94 2.22 -10.61
C ASN A 153 -6.97 1.92 -11.72
N LYS A 154 -7.11 0.66 -12.16
CA LYS A 154 -8.05 0.23 -13.22
C LYS A 154 -9.02 -0.84 -12.71
N ILE A 155 -9.37 -0.81 -11.41
CA ILE A 155 -10.14 -1.84 -10.74
C ILE A 155 -11.63 -1.66 -11.06
N SER A 156 -12.29 -2.75 -11.48
CA SER A 156 -13.75 -2.81 -11.66
C SER A 156 -14.42 -3.86 -10.78
N ASP A 157 -13.70 -4.94 -10.44
CA ASP A 157 -14.19 -6.02 -9.58
C ASP A 157 -13.52 -5.98 -8.21
N ILE A 158 -14.35 -5.91 -7.16
CA ILE A 158 -13.94 -5.91 -5.75
C ILE A 158 -14.39 -7.19 -5.03
N SER A 159 -14.69 -8.27 -5.76
CA SER A 159 -15.15 -9.54 -5.17
C SER A 159 -14.18 -10.13 -4.14
N SER A 160 -12.89 -9.87 -4.29
CA SER A 160 -11.85 -10.35 -3.37
C SER A 160 -11.92 -9.76 -1.97
N VAL A 161 -12.64 -8.64 -1.76
CA VAL A 161 -12.75 -8.04 -0.41
C VAL A 161 -13.82 -8.71 0.46
N LYS A 162 -14.73 -9.52 -0.11
CA LYS A 162 -15.90 -10.09 0.58
C LYS A 162 -15.59 -10.87 1.86
N ASN A 163 -14.37 -11.43 1.99
CA ASN A 163 -13.96 -12.25 3.12
C ASN A 163 -13.08 -11.49 4.15
N LEU A 164 -12.83 -10.20 3.93
CA LEU A 164 -11.93 -9.39 4.76
C LEU A 164 -12.66 -8.82 5.97
N ALA A 165 -13.06 -9.68 6.90
CA ALA A 165 -13.90 -9.32 8.04
C ALA A 165 -13.28 -8.29 9.01
N LYS A 166 -11.96 -8.05 8.94
CA LYS A 166 -11.27 -7.04 9.75
C LYS A 166 -11.16 -5.68 9.06
N LEU A 167 -11.58 -5.59 7.79
CA LEU A 167 -11.43 -4.37 7.00
C LEU A 167 -12.26 -3.23 7.59
N SER A 168 -11.59 -2.17 7.98
CA SER A 168 -12.19 -0.95 8.54
C SER A 168 -11.99 0.29 7.68
N SER A 169 -10.96 0.30 6.82
CA SER A 169 -10.70 1.39 5.88
C SER A 169 -10.51 0.85 4.48
N LEU A 170 -11.35 1.30 3.54
CA LEU A 170 -11.29 0.93 2.13
C LEU A 170 -11.36 2.19 1.27
N SER A 171 -10.29 2.48 0.55
CA SER A 171 -10.19 3.64 -0.33
C SER A 171 -9.85 3.20 -1.76
N LEU A 172 -10.76 3.47 -2.67
CA LEU A 172 -10.74 3.03 -4.07
C LEU A 172 -11.07 4.20 -5.03
N PRO A 173 -10.69 5.46 -4.76
CA PRO A 173 -11.05 6.57 -5.65
C PRO A 173 -10.41 6.39 -7.03
N LYS A 174 -11.03 6.98 -8.06
CA LYS A 174 -10.51 6.96 -9.44
C LYS A 174 -10.24 5.54 -9.95
N ASN A 175 -11.29 4.71 -9.92
CA ASN A 175 -11.32 3.37 -10.49
C ASN A 175 -12.54 3.21 -11.41
N GLN A 176 -12.97 1.99 -11.69
CA GLN A 176 -14.08 1.68 -12.62
C GLN A 176 -15.20 0.87 -11.91
N ILE A 177 -15.34 1.06 -10.59
CA ILE A 177 -16.23 0.26 -9.75
C ILE A 177 -17.67 0.70 -9.95
N SER A 178 -18.56 -0.26 -10.18
CA SER A 178 -20.02 -0.05 -10.26
C SER A 178 -20.81 -0.95 -9.31
N ASN A 179 -20.28 -2.15 -9.01
CA ASN A 179 -20.96 -3.16 -8.20
C ASN A 179 -20.39 -3.18 -6.77
N LEU A 180 -21.22 -2.84 -5.79
CA LEU A 180 -20.87 -2.86 -4.36
C LEU A 180 -21.35 -4.12 -3.63
N ALA A 181 -21.97 -5.09 -4.31
CA ALA A 181 -22.47 -6.33 -3.68
C ALA A 181 -21.43 -7.05 -2.81
N PRO A 182 -20.12 -7.10 -3.15
CA PRO A 182 -19.10 -7.70 -2.29
C PRO A 182 -18.98 -7.06 -0.90
N LEU A 183 -19.40 -5.80 -0.73
CA LEU A 183 -19.36 -5.11 0.56
C LEU A 183 -20.47 -5.52 1.54
N THR A 184 -21.48 -6.25 1.08
CA THR A 184 -22.59 -6.68 1.96
C THR A 184 -22.15 -7.59 3.12
N THR A 185 -21.00 -8.25 2.99
CA THR A 185 -20.45 -9.15 4.01
C THR A 185 -19.35 -8.51 4.87
N VAL A 186 -18.86 -7.33 4.48
CA VAL A 186 -17.76 -6.61 5.16
C VAL A 186 -18.37 -5.46 5.98
N THR A 187 -18.96 -5.77 7.11
CA THR A 187 -19.82 -4.84 7.87
C THR A 187 -19.09 -3.88 8.81
N ARG A 188 -17.77 -3.98 8.93
CA ARG A 188 -16.96 -3.17 9.87
C ARG A 188 -16.28 -1.97 9.23
N ILE A 189 -16.62 -1.63 7.99
CA ILE A 189 -16.02 -0.49 7.30
C ILE A 189 -16.46 0.80 8.00
N SER A 190 -15.47 1.53 8.49
CA SER A 190 -15.63 2.84 9.11
C SER A 190 -15.38 3.97 8.11
N THR A 191 -14.41 3.79 7.23
CA THR A 191 -14.08 4.74 6.16
C THR A 191 -14.17 4.07 4.81
N LEU A 192 -15.03 4.58 3.95
CA LEU A 192 -15.22 4.11 2.57
C LEU A 192 -15.10 5.27 1.61
N ASP A 193 -14.07 5.25 0.77
CA ASP A 193 -13.89 6.21 -0.31
C ASP A 193 -14.02 5.50 -1.67
N LEU A 194 -15.05 5.88 -2.40
CA LEU A 194 -15.38 5.40 -3.74
C LEU A 194 -15.47 6.56 -4.74
N SER A 195 -14.92 7.74 -4.44
CA SER A 195 -15.00 8.90 -5.34
C SER A 195 -14.44 8.58 -6.73
N ASP A 196 -14.96 9.27 -7.76
CA ASP A 196 -14.54 9.08 -9.15
C ASP A 196 -14.67 7.62 -9.65
N ASN A 197 -15.84 7.01 -9.46
CA ASN A 197 -16.18 5.66 -9.91
C ASN A 197 -17.50 5.65 -10.72
N GLN A 198 -18.15 4.51 -10.83
CA GLN A 198 -19.37 4.33 -11.61
C GLN A 198 -20.53 3.79 -10.75
N VAL A 199 -20.49 4.04 -9.44
CA VAL A 199 -21.49 3.56 -8.47
C VAL A 199 -22.82 4.27 -8.69
N SER A 200 -23.90 3.51 -8.81
CA SER A 200 -25.27 4.02 -8.91
C SER A 200 -26.19 3.47 -7.80
N ASP A 201 -25.95 2.25 -7.34
CA ASP A 201 -26.74 1.57 -6.32
C ASP A 201 -26.04 1.56 -4.97
N LEU A 202 -26.69 2.13 -3.96
CA LEU A 202 -26.20 2.18 -2.57
C LEU A 202 -26.82 1.09 -1.68
N ALA A 203 -27.74 0.26 -2.19
CA ALA A 203 -28.40 -0.80 -1.41
C ALA A 203 -27.41 -1.77 -0.74
N PRO A 204 -26.27 -2.15 -1.37
CA PRO A 204 -25.29 -3.00 -0.71
C PRO A 204 -24.65 -2.40 0.56
N LEU A 205 -24.71 -1.09 0.73
CA LEU A 205 -24.19 -0.40 1.92
C LEU A 205 -25.17 -0.43 3.12
N SER A 206 -26.39 -0.94 2.94
CA SER A 206 -27.41 -0.95 4.00
C SER A 206 -27.02 -1.73 5.27
N LYS A 207 -26.01 -2.61 5.18
CA LYS A 207 -25.49 -3.38 6.32
C LYS A 207 -24.25 -2.79 6.96
N GLN A 208 -23.79 -1.64 6.48
CA GLN A 208 -22.62 -0.95 7.02
C GLN A 208 -22.98 -0.18 8.28
N THR A 209 -22.86 -0.81 9.45
CA THR A 209 -23.28 -0.24 10.73
C THR A 209 -22.19 0.51 11.49
N ASP A 210 -20.99 0.57 10.95
CA ASP A 210 -19.83 1.23 11.56
C ASP A 210 -19.32 2.43 10.75
N LEU A 211 -20.00 2.81 9.65
CA LEU A 211 -19.60 3.90 8.77
C LEU A 211 -19.53 5.23 9.53
N ARG A 212 -18.39 5.91 9.39
CA ARG A 212 -18.11 7.27 9.89
C ARG A 212 -17.86 8.24 8.75
N MET A 213 -17.34 7.74 7.65
CA MET A 213 -17.05 8.52 6.46
C MET A 213 -17.41 7.72 5.22
N LEU A 214 -18.26 8.30 4.37
CA LEU A 214 -18.63 7.79 3.06
C LEU A 214 -18.35 8.87 2.02
N ILE A 215 -17.41 8.61 1.12
CA ILE A 215 -17.05 9.50 0.01
C ILE A 215 -17.46 8.79 -1.27
N ILE A 216 -18.49 9.34 -1.95
CA ILE A 216 -19.06 8.82 -3.20
C ILE A 216 -19.21 9.92 -4.26
N GLU A 217 -18.40 10.98 -4.15
CA GLU A 217 -18.38 12.08 -5.11
C GLU A 217 -18.08 11.58 -6.54
N ARG A 218 -18.59 12.32 -7.54
CA ARG A 218 -18.33 12.04 -8.97
C ARG A 218 -18.60 10.56 -9.33
N ASN A 219 -19.80 10.10 -8.95
CA ASN A 219 -20.34 8.78 -9.29
C ASN A 219 -21.63 8.93 -10.13
N LYS A 220 -22.45 7.90 -10.17
CA LYS A 220 -23.71 7.85 -10.93
C LYS A 220 -24.93 7.66 -10.00
N VAL A 221 -24.83 8.10 -8.77
CA VAL A 221 -25.90 7.95 -7.76
C VAL A 221 -27.06 8.91 -8.11
N VAL A 222 -28.25 8.35 -8.28
CA VAL A 222 -29.48 9.07 -8.54
C VAL A 222 -30.37 9.12 -7.30
N ASP A 223 -30.40 8.02 -6.52
CA ASP A 223 -31.31 7.81 -5.40
C ASP A 223 -30.54 7.51 -4.11
N LEU A 224 -30.82 8.27 -3.06
CA LEU A 224 -30.23 8.09 -1.74
C LEU A 224 -31.12 7.25 -0.81
N LYS A 225 -32.28 6.79 -1.28
CA LYS A 225 -33.27 6.07 -0.44
C LYS A 225 -32.66 4.87 0.31
N PRO A 226 -31.81 4.00 -0.29
CA PRO A 226 -31.19 2.91 0.45
C PRO A 226 -30.38 3.37 1.66
N LEU A 227 -29.65 4.48 1.52
CA LEU A 227 -28.87 5.08 2.61
C LEU A 227 -29.79 5.72 3.66
N VAL A 228 -30.84 6.43 3.23
CA VAL A 228 -31.86 7.05 4.10
C VAL A 228 -32.50 5.97 4.97
N ASP A 229 -32.97 4.88 4.36
CA ASP A 229 -33.67 3.80 5.07
C ASP A 229 -32.74 3.14 6.10
N SER A 230 -31.49 2.90 5.75
CA SER A 230 -30.45 2.34 6.65
C SER A 230 -30.16 3.29 7.83
N CYS A 231 -29.98 4.58 7.56
CA CYS A 231 -29.71 5.59 8.59
C CYS A 231 -30.91 5.78 9.54
N LYS A 232 -32.12 5.76 9.01
CA LYS A 232 -33.35 5.82 9.85
C LYS A 232 -33.50 4.61 10.76
N ALA A 233 -33.24 3.40 10.22
CA ALA A 233 -33.28 2.17 11.00
C ALA A 233 -32.24 2.17 12.14
N ASP A 234 -31.01 2.63 11.86
CA ASP A 234 -29.98 2.77 12.88
C ASP A 234 -30.35 3.82 13.94
N PHE A 235 -30.88 4.97 13.52
CA PHE A 235 -31.26 6.05 14.43
C PHE A 235 -32.45 5.67 15.32
N ALA A 236 -33.42 4.91 14.81
CA ALA A 236 -34.52 4.36 15.60
C ALA A 236 -34.07 3.26 16.58
N GLY A 237 -32.93 2.61 16.30
CA GLY A 237 -32.39 1.51 17.08
C GLY A 237 -31.11 1.87 17.82
N ALA A 238 -30.00 1.30 17.37
CA ALA A 238 -28.73 1.31 18.11
C ALA A 238 -27.96 2.63 18.05
N LYS A 239 -28.28 3.55 17.13
CA LYS A 239 -27.61 4.83 16.89
C LYS A 239 -26.11 4.73 16.74
N ARG A 240 -25.67 3.70 16.05
CA ARG A 240 -24.24 3.35 15.94
C ARG A 240 -23.50 4.21 14.93
N PHE A 241 -24.11 4.47 13.76
CA PHE A 241 -23.43 5.14 12.67
C PHE A 241 -24.12 6.40 12.15
N ALA A 242 -25.44 6.40 11.99
CA ALA A 242 -26.15 7.52 11.36
C ALA A 242 -25.84 8.91 11.98
N PRO A 243 -25.85 9.08 13.33
CA PRO A 243 -25.55 10.39 13.94
C PRO A 243 -24.12 10.85 13.76
N PHE A 244 -23.23 9.99 13.28
CA PHE A 244 -21.79 10.26 13.17
C PHE A 244 -21.28 10.19 11.72
N LEU A 245 -22.15 9.82 10.78
CA LEU A 245 -21.77 9.66 9.37
C LEU A 245 -21.51 11.02 8.72
N ARG A 246 -20.33 11.15 8.13
CA ARG A 246 -19.95 12.24 7.23
C ARG A 246 -20.11 11.74 5.80
N LEU A 247 -20.93 12.44 5.01
CA LEU A 247 -21.29 12.05 3.65
C LEU A 247 -20.80 13.08 2.64
N TYR A 248 -19.93 12.65 1.73
CA TYR A 248 -19.43 13.42 0.60
C TYR A 248 -20.04 12.84 -0.68
N LEU A 249 -20.84 13.64 -1.40
CA LEU A 249 -21.60 13.15 -2.56
C LEU A 249 -21.69 14.14 -3.72
N ALA A 250 -20.83 15.14 -3.75
CA ALA A 250 -20.80 16.13 -4.82
C ALA A 250 -20.71 15.47 -6.21
N ASP A 251 -21.22 16.15 -7.23
CA ASP A 251 -21.14 15.77 -8.63
C ASP A 251 -21.73 14.37 -8.94
N ASN A 252 -22.83 14.00 -8.26
CA ASN A 252 -23.69 12.88 -8.64
C ASN A 252 -24.96 13.41 -9.35
N PRO A 253 -25.54 12.66 -10.30
CA PRO A 253 -26.77 13.05 -11.01
C PRO A 253 -28.03 12.80 -10.14
N LEU A 254 -28.07 13.38 -8.94
CA LEU A 254 -29.12 13.14 -7.97
C LEU A 254 -30.51 13.48 -8.52
N GLY A 255 -31.49 12.60 -8.32
CA GLY A 255 -32.85 12.73 -8.80
C GLY A 255 -33.68 13.80 -8.06
N ALA A 256 -34.92 13.98 -8.49
CA ALA A 256 -35.84 15.01 -7.96
C ALA A 256 -36.14 14.85 -6.47
N ASP A 257 -36.13 13.63 -5.93
CA ASP A 257 -36.39 13.37 -4.52
C ASP A 257 -35.18 13.64 -3.59
N SER A 258 -34.01 13.94 -4.16
CA SER A 258 -32.77 14.06 -3.41
C SER A 258 -32.79 15.15 -2.34
N ALA A 259 -33.44 16.28 -2.59
CA ALA A 259 -33.57 17.35 -1.60
C ALA A 259 -34.29 16.85 -0.34
N LYS A 260 -35.41 16.11 -0.51
CA LYS A 260 -36.14 15.48 0.60
C LYS A 260 -35.29 14.43 1.30
N GLN A 261 -34.62 13.56 0.55
CA GLN A 261 -33.76 12.50 1.09
C GLN A 261 -32.60 13.09 1.91
N LEU A 262 -31.99 14.20 1.48
CA LEU A 262 -30.95 14.90 2.23
C LEU A 262 -31.45 15.50 3.54
N GLU A 263 -32.67 16.10 3.54
CA GLU A 263 -33.28 16.55 4.79
C GLU A 263 -33.57 15.39 5.74
N GLU A 264 -34.07 14.25 5.21
CA GLU A 264 -34.28 13.05 6.00
C GLU A 264 -32.99 12.52 6.64
N LEU A 265 -31.85 12.50 5.89
CA LEU A 265 -30.54 12.13 6.42
C LEU A 265 -30.08 13.09 7.53
N LYS A 266 -30.31 14.39 7.35
CA LYS A 266 -29.98 15.41 8.34
C LYS A 266 -30.76 15.24 9.64
N THR A 267 -32.05 14.87 9.58
CA THR A 267 -32.87 14.62 10.78
C THR A 267 -32.37 13.48 11.65
N VAL A 268 -31.63 12.54 11.08
CA VAL A 268 -31.00 11.41 11.79
C VAL A 268 -29.53 11.64 12.11
N GLY A 269 -29.02 12.88 11.91
CA GLY A 269 -27.70 13.31 12.32
C GLY A 269 -26.58 13.14 11.29
N VAL A 270 -26.90 12.67 10.07
CA VAL A 270 -25.90 12.57 8.99
C VAL A 270 -25.43 13.97 8.60
N ARG A 271 -24.13 14.16 8.46
CA ARG A 271 -23.51 15.40 8.04
C ARG A 271 -23.12 15.32 6.58
N LYS A 272 -23.85 16.08 5.73
CA LYS A 272 -23.40 16.30 4.37
C LYS A 272 -22.24 17.28 4.40
N GLU A 273 -21.13 16.84 3.86
CA GLU A 273 -19.94 17.67 3.67
C GLU A 273 -19.88 18.19 2.22
N SER A 274 -19.18 19.28 1.99
CA SER A 274 -19.01 19.94 0.67
C SER A 274 -17.71 19.54 0.02
#